data_9997e8a2d31b6c5adda883bc51bcbbb8
#
_entry.id   9997e8a2d31b6c5adda883bc51bcbbb8
#
_cell.length_a   1.000
_cell.length_b   1.000
_cell.length_c   1.000
_cell.angle_alpha   90.00
_cell.angle_beta   90.00
_cell.angle_gamma   90.00
#
_symmetry.space_group_name_H-M   'P 1'
#
loop_
_entity.id
_entity.type
_entity.pdbx_description
1 polymer ?
#
loop_
_entity_poly.entity_id
_entity_poly.type
_entity_poly.pdbx_seq_one_letter_code
_entity_poly.pdbx_strand_id
1 'polypeptide(L)'
;MRKWIFLLPFVLAACAEKGVTPEQSEATTAVNQPGAATDAKNKLPFFMTKPTRTEPAEMVFDTKYDVRKPVNYRKNDSLKMSGSASYSPAALKEIAKPAKKKKAQLYVFDLRQESHGLINDKPVTWQADRDWANADLGHEDVIQRERRLLGDLKVGEKIAGTEIKSIETEESLVRSAGHQYVRLTVTDHVRPTDAEVDRFIEAVRDLPENNWVHFHCRAGKGRTTTFMVMYDMLYNAKTDSFDAIVDRNTKLSEDYDVMTIPAETDWKYLYQKERAAFIQEFYNYAKANPKGEGQYWSNWGKK
;
A
#
# COMPACT_ATOMS: atom_id res chain seq x y z
N MET A 1 -10.89 45.66 48.13
CA MET A 1 -11.99 45.56 49.11
C MET A 1 -12.93 44.45 48.60
N ARG A 2 -13.17 43.53 49.56
CA ARG A 2 -14.21 42.50 49.64
C ARG A 2 -14.17 41.29 48.68
N LYS A 3 -13.61 40.22 49.28
CA LYS A 3 -13.87 38.80 49.03
C LYS A 3 -15.34 38.44 49.28
N TRP A 4 -15.89 37.47 48.51
CA TRP A 4 -16.94 36.59 48.99
C TRP A 4 -16.62 35.17 48.57
N ILE A 5 -16.41 34.32 49.60
CA ILE A 5 -16.32 32.87 49.57
C ILE A 5 -17.72 32.35 49.83
N PHE A 6 -18.21 31.35 49.09
CA PHE A 6 -19.26 30.48 49.53
C PHE A 6 -18.85 29.02 49.48
N LEU A 7 -18.93 28.42 50.67
CA LEU A 7 -18.71 27.01 51.00
C LEU A 7 -20.03 26.25 50.87
N LEU A 8 -19.94 25.05 50.34
CA LEU A 8 -20.54 23.71 50.58
C LEU A 8 -21.89 23.59 51.30
N PRO A 9 -22.68 22.48 51.04
CA PRO A 9 -22.37 21.27 51.81
C PRO A 9 -22.41 19.92 51.03
N PHE A 10 -21.60 19.01 51.57
CA PHE A 10 -21.61 17.56 51.48
C PHE A 10 -22.97 16.97 51.85
N VAL A 11 -23.45 15.98 51.07
CA VAL A 11 -24.37 14.95 51.55
C VAL A 11 -23.77 13.60 51.22
N LEU A 12 -23.37 12.89 52.26
CA LEU A 12 -23.07 11.45 52.26
C LEU A 12 -24.42 10.69 52.26
N ALA A 13 -24.56 9.73 51.36
CA ALA A 13 -25.44 8.61 51.56
C ALA A 13 -24.70 7.34 51.20
N ALA A 14 -24.39 6.56 52.21
CA ALA A 14 -23.91 5.19 52.12
C ALA A 14 -25.11 4.26 51.94
N CYS A 15 -25.02 3.30 51.03
CA CYS A 15 -25.69 2.01 51.15
C CYS A 15 -25.02 0.94 50.27
N ALA A 16 -24.47 -0.04 50.99
CA ALA A 16 -24.49 -1.48 50.78
C ALA A 16 -23.82 -2.09 49.52
N GLU A 17 -22.77 -2.79 49.82
CA GLU A 17 -22.08 -3.83 49.11
C GLU A 17 -23.00 -4.91 48.51
N LYS A 18 -22.76 -5.27 47.24
CA LYS A 18 -22.81 -6.67 46.80
C LYS A 18 -21.64 -6.88 45.87
N GLY A 19 -20.74 -7.75 46.30
CA GLY A 19 -19.56 -8.17 45.57
C GLY A 19 -19.95 -8.89 44.25
N VAL A 20 -19.25 -8.49 43.19
CA VAL A 20 -19.10 -9.30 41.98
C VAL A 20 -17.60 -9.39 41.75
N THR A 21 -17.09 -10.59 41.90
CA THR A 21 -15.73 -10.97 41.55
C THR A 21 -15.45 -10.71 40.07
N PRO A 22 -14.31 -10.17 39.67
CA PRO A 22 -13.91 -10.09 38.27
C PRO A 22 -13.50 -11.48 37.80
N GLU A 23 -14.30 -12.05 36.91
CA GLU A 23 -13.96 -13.19 36.11
C GLU A 23 -12.81 -12.80 35.17
N GLN A 24 -11.64 -13.38 35.42
CA GLN A 24 -10.48 -13.29 34.55
C GLN A 24 -10.82 -14.01 33.23
N SER A 25 -11.06 -13.25 32.17
CA SER A 25 -11.06 -13.80 30.83
C SER A 25 -9.61 -14.09 30.43
N GLU A 26 -9.21 -15.34 30.56
CA GLU A 26 -8.00 -15.85 29.94
C GLU A 26 -8.10 -15.65 28.42
N ALA A 27 -7.27 -14.72 27.92
CA ALA A 27 -6.98 -14.63 26.51
C ALA A 27 -6.22 -15.89 26.09
N THR A 28 -6.91 -16.84 25.51
CA THR A 28 -6.31 -17.98 24.83
C THR A 28 -5.54 -17.46 23.62
N THR A 29 -4.24 -17.30 23.80
CA THR A 29 -3.28 -17.20 22.71
C THR A 29 -3.30 -18.53 21.95
N ALA A 30 -3.99 -18.54 20.81
CA ALA A 30 -3.88 -19.64 19.86
C ALA A 30 -2.47 -19.61 19.27
N VAL A 31 -1.59 -20.44 19.83
CA VAL A 31 -0.29 -20.75 19.24
C VAL A 31 -0.58 -21.54 17.96
N ASN A 32 -0.43 -20.88 16.82
CA ASN A 32 -0.40 -21.55 15.53
C ASN A 32 0.82 -22.47 15.49
N GLN A 33 0.60 -23.78 15.57
CA GLN A 33 1.61 -24.78 15.24
C GLN A 33 2.02 -24.62 13.76
N PRO A 34 3.31 -24.77 13.42
CA PRO A 34 3.74 -24.75 12.02
C PRO A 34 3.11 -25.93 11.31
N GLY A 35 2.14 -25.65 10.44
CA GLY A 35 1.51 -26.62 9.57
C GLY A 35 2.54 -27.26 8.65
N ALA A 36 2.58 -28.59 8.64
CA ALA A 36 3.32 -29.41 7.73
C ALA A 36 3.15 -28.93 6.28
N ALA A 37 4.22 -29.06 5.50
CA ALA A 37 4.25 -28.80 4.07
C ALA A 37 3.02 -29.43 3.39
N THR A 38 2.04 -28.61 3.05
CA THR A 38 0.88 -29.05 2.28
C THR A 38 1.33 -29.24 0.84
N ASP A 39 1.16 -30.47 0.37
CA ASP A 39 1.34 -30.87 -1.01
C ASP A 39 0.77 -29.84 -1.98
N ALA A 40 1.50 -29.54 -3.03
CA ALA A 40 1.20 -28.61 -4.12
C ALA A 40 -0.15 -28.89 -4.86
N LYS A 41 -0.94 -29.83 -4.38
CA LYS A 41 -2.21 -30.26 -4.99
C LYS A 41 -3.46 -29.55 -4.46
N ASN A 42 -3.36 -28.78 -3.37
CA ASN A 42 -4.50 -28.01 -2.82
C ASN A 42 -4.27 -26.51 -3.02
N LYS A 43 -4.21 -26.07 -4.27
CA LYS A 43 -4.36 -24.66 -4.59
C LYS A 43 -5.77 -24.27 -4.18
N LEU A 44 -5.90 -23.48 -3.11
CA LEU A 44 -7.15 -22.78 -2.82
C LEU A 44 -7.55 -22.05 -4.10
N PRO A 45 -8.78 -22.25 -4.62
CA PRO A 45 -9.23 -21.44 -5.72
C PRO A 45 -9.13 -19.99 -5.26
N PHE A 46 -8.23 -19.22 -5.86
CA PHE A 46 -8.11 -17.79 -5.59
C PHE A 46 -9.36 -17.11 -6.16
N PHE A 47 -10.45 -17.22 -5.42
CA PHE A 47 -11.59 -16.35 -5.64
C PHE A 47 -11.16 -14.97 -5.17
N MET A 48 -10.76 -14.16 -6.12
CA MET A 48 -10.64 -12.76 -5.86
C MET A 48 -12.06 -12.21 -5.71
N THR A 49 -12.42 -11.80 -4.49
CA THR A 49 -13.61 -11.00 -4.28
C THR A 49 -13.44 -9.73 -5.09
N LYS A 50 -14.17 -9.63 -6.21
CA LYS A 50 -14.02 -8.49 -7.11
C LYS A 50 -14.59 -7.24 -6.45
N PRO A 51 -13.79 -6.20 -6.20
CA PRO A 51 -14.31 -4.92 -5.77
C PRO A 51 -15.16 -4.32 -6.89
N THR A 52 -16.26 -3.67 -6.53
CA THR A 52 -17.13 -2.97 -7.48
C THR A 52 -16.81 -1.48 -7.43
N ARG A 53 -16.76 -0.85 -8.61
CA ARG A 53 -16.56 0.59 -8.74
C ARG A 53 -17.54 1.37 -7.89
N THR A 54 -17.03 2.41 -7.24
CA THR A 54 -17.83 3.35 -6.45
C THR A 54 -17.86 4.71 -7.13
N GLU A 55 -19.01 5.36 -7.10
CA GLU A 55 -19.24 6.68 -7.71
C GLU A 55 -20.12 7.54 -6.78
N PRO A 56 -20.07 8.87 -6.89
CA PRO A 56 -19.20 9.65 -7.80
C PRO A 56 -17.73 9.66 -7.34
N ALA A 57 -16.82 9.84 -8.30
CA ALA A 57 -15.43 10.14 -8.00
C ALA A 57 -15.24 11.66 -8.00
N GLU A 58 -14.75 12.20 -6.91
CA GLU A 58 -14.46 13.63 -6.74
C GLU A 58 -12.96 13.87 -6.73
N MET A 59 -12.52 14.93 -7.41
CA MET A 59 -11.11 15.31 -7.35
C MET A 59 -10.81 16.04 -6.05
N VAL A 60 -9.82 15.53 -5.31
CA VAL A 60 -9.35 16.10 -4.06
C VAL A 60 -7.86 16.39 -4.11
N PHE A 61 -7.43 17.48 -3.48
CA PHE A 61 -6.01 17.75 -3.23
C PHE A 61 -5.54 16.88 -2.06
N ASP A 62 -4.52 16.09 -2.29
CA ASP A 62 -3.88 15.24 -1.27
C ASP A 62 -2.94 16.05 -0.37
N THR A 63 -3.44 17.08 0.28
CA THR A 63 -2.66 18.06 1.05
C THR A 63 -1.78 17.43 2.14
N LYS A 64 -2.19 16.30 2.68
CA LYS A 64 -1.42 15.51 3.65
C LYS A 64 -0.08 15.05 3.07
N TYR A 65 0.00 14.87 1.75
CA TYR A 65 1.18 14.37 1.04
C TYR A 65 1.94 15.46 0.29
N ASP A 66 1.41 16.70 0.31
CA ASP A 66 2.11 17.89 -0.19
C ASP A 66 3.13 18.40 0.84
N VAL A 67 4.13 17.58 1.10
CA VAL A 67 5.17 17.82 2.11
C VAL A 67 6.54 17.46 1.54
N ARG A 68 7.58 18.08 2.10
CA ARG A 68 8.96 17.82 1.66
C ARG A 68 9.46 16.42 2.06
N LYS A 69 9.11 15.95 3.26
CA LYS A 69 9.46 14.60 3.70
C LYS A 69 8.34 13.65 3.34
N PRO A 70 8.59 12.60 2.56
CA PRO A 70 7.53 11.68 2.17
C PRO A 70 6.93 10.99 3.40
N VAL A 71 5.61 10.96 3.47
CA VAL A 71 4.86 10.34 4.58
C VAL A 71 5.03 8.82 4.53
N ASN A 72 5.12 8.19 5.69
CA ASN A 72 5.34 6.74 5.83
C ASN A 72 6.57 6.23 5.04
N TYR A 73 7.62 7.06 4.96
CA TYR A 73 8.85 6.70 4.26
C TYR A 73 9.67 5.70 5.06
N ARG A 74 10.06 4.62 4.42
CA ARG A 74 10.95 3.57 4.94
C ARG A 74 11.84 3.02 3.85
N LYS A 75 12.95 2.41 4.23
CA LYS A 75 13.91 1.83 3.27
C LYS A 75 14.63 0.62 3.82
N ASN A 76 15.02 -0.25 2.91
CA ASN A 76 15.96 -1.34 3.15
C ASN A 76 17.18 -1.15 2.25
N ASP A 77 18.30 -0.79 2.84
CA ASP A 77 19.54 -0.50 2.10
C ASP A 77 20.18 -1.76 1.48
N SER A 78 19.95 -2.93 2.06
CA SER A 78 20.48 -4.21 1.56
C SER A 78 19.77 -4.63 0.28
N LEU A 79 18.45 -4.45 0.22
CA LEU A 79 17.63 -4.73 -0.96
C LEU A 79 17.56 -3.54 -1.93
N LYS A 80 18.19 -2.41 -1.60
CA LYS A 80 18.10 -1.17 -2.38
C LYS A 80 16.63 -0.81 -2.68
N MET A 81 15.77 -0.93 -1.70
CA MET A 81 14.35 -0.60 -1.83
C MET A 81 13.88 0.43 -0.81
N SER A 82 12.84 1.14 -1.14
CA SER A 82 12.14 2.07 -0.25
C SER A 82 10.64 2.08 -0.54
N GLY A 83 9.87 2.63 0.39
CA GLY A 83 8.43 2.81 0.21
C GLY A 83 7.93 4.06 0.91
N SER A 84 6.84 4.65 0.40
CA SER A 84 6.16 5.80 1.01
C SER A 84 4.69 5.89 0.61
N ALA A 85 4.02 6.92 1.10
CA ALA A 85 2.77 7.42 0.55
C ALA A 85 3.01 8.18 -0.76
N SER A 86 1.92 8.65 -1.39
CA SER A 86 1.94 9.64 -2.47
C SER A 86 2.84 10.83 -2.09
N TYR A 87 3.35 11.57 -3.07
CA TYR A 87 4.38 12.57 -2.83
C TYR A 87 4.28 13.77 -3.79
N SER A 88 4.79 14.90 -3.34
CA SER A 88 5.03 16.10 -4.14
C SER A 88 6.38 16.04 -4.85
N PRO A 89 6.66 16.91 -5.83
CA PRO A 89 7.99 17.03 -6.46
C PRO A 89 9.12 17.26 -5.47
N ALA A 90 8.84 17.95 -4.36
CA ALA A 90 9.83 18.19 -3.31
C ALA A 90 10.16 16.88 -2.55
N ALA A 91 9.15 16.04 -2.29
CA ALA A 91 9.36 14.76 -1.65
C ALA A 91 10.02 13.72 -2.57
N LEU A 92 9.76 13.76 -3.89
CA LEU A 92 10.47 12.92 -4.87
C LEU A 92 11.99 13.14 -4.81
N LYS A 93 12.45 14.39 -4.61
CA LYS A 93 13.89 14.68 -4.42
C LYS A 93 14.47 13.99 -3.19
N GLU A 94 13.69 13.88 -2.10
CA GLU A 94 14.12 13.16 -0.89
C GLU A 94 14.12 11.63 -1.12
N ILE A 95 13.10 11.11 -1.81
CA ILE A 95 12.99 9.69 -2.20
C ILE A 95 14.19 9.27 -3.05
N ALA A 96 14.67 10.13 -3.94
CA ALA A 96 15.79 9.83 -4.85
C ALA A 96 17.17 9.84 -4.16
N LYS A 97 17.31 10.41 -2.97
CA LYS A 97 18.62 10.54 -2.29
C LYS A 97 19.37 9.22 -2.10
N PRO A 98 18.75 8.11 -1.62
CA PRO A 98 19.43 6.85 -1.45
C PRO A 98 19.96 6.28 -2.77
N ALA A 99 19.16 6.33 -3.83
CA ALA A 99 19.57 5.91 -5.17
C ALA A 99 20.78 6.73 -5.66
N LYS A 100 20.70 8.06 -5.55
CA LYS A 100 21.80 8.97 -5.91
C LYS A 100 23.08 8.66 -5.12
N LYS A 101 22.96 8.42 -3.80
CA LYS A 101 24.12 8.07 -2.94
C LYS A 101 24.78 6.75 -3.39
N LYS A 102 23.99 5.79 -3.86
CA LYS A 102 24.47 4.50 -4.38
C LYS A 102 24.82 4.54 -5.85
N LYS A 103 24.69 5.69 -6.52
CA LYS A 103 24.83 5.85 -7.98
C LYS A 103 23.93 4.88 -8.78
N ALA A 104 22.79 4.53 -8.20
CA ALA A 104 21.81 3.61 -8.77
C ALA A 104 20.73 4.35 -9.54
N GLN A 105 20.17 3.74 -10.57
CA GLN A 105 18.97 4.24 -11.24
C GLN A 105 17.75 4.02 -10.35
N LEU A 106 16.98 5.08 -10.09
CA LEU A 106 15.72 4.97 -9.35
C LEU A 106 14.61 4.49 -10.29
N TYR A 107 13.89 3.47 -9.85
CA TYR A 107 12.66 2.95 -10.44
C TYR A 107 11.52 3.20 -9.45
N VAL A 108 10.56 4.02 -9.84
CA VAL A 108 9.37 4.31 -9.04
C VAL A 108 8.24 3.41 -9.48
N PHE A 109 7.75 2.57 -8.57
CA PHE A 109 6.60 1.70 -8.75
C PHE A 109 5.37 2.37 -8.12
N ASP A 110 4.53 2.91 -8.96
CA ASP A 110 3.23 3.44 -8.57
C ASP A 110 2.20 2.31 -8.56
N LEU A 111 1.64 2.05 -7.38
CA LEU A 111 0.73 0.92 -7.12
C LEU A 111 -0.75 1.33 -7.13
N ARG A 112 -1.06 2.52 -7.59
CA ARG A 112 -2.39 3.11 -7.47
C ARG A 112 -3.27 2.73 -8.66
N GLN A 113 -4.47 2.22 -8.41
CA GLN A 113 -5.49 2.06 -9.45
C GLN A 113 -6.33 3.34 -9.58
N GLU A 114 -6.55 4.07 -8.48
CA GLU A 114 -7.25 5.34 -8.50
C GLU A 114 -6.53 6.37 -9.39
N SER A 115 -7.30 7.10 -10.22
CA SER A 115 -6.76 8.17 -11.07
C SER A 115 -6.18 9.30 -10.23
N HIS A 116 -5.01 9.79 -10.60
CA HIS A 116 -4.30 10.84 -9.86
C HIS A 116 -3.32 11.61 -10.77
N GLY A 117 -2.70 12.63 -10.22
CA GLY A 117 -1.71 13.47 -10.90
C GLY A 117 -1.29 14.63 -10.03
N LEU A 118 -0.84 15.70 -10.65
CA LEU A 118 -0.42 16.92 -9.96
C LEU A 118 -1.10 18.15 -10.57
N ILE A 119 -1.54 19.06 -9.72
CA ILE A 119 -2.01 20.40 -10.08
C ILE A 119 -1.18 21.39 -9.28
N ASN A 120 -0.46 22.28 -9.96
CA ASN A 120 0.44 23.25 -9.31
C ASN A 120 1.46 22.56 -8.37
N ASP A 121 2.06 21.47 -8.81
CA ASP A 121 2.98 20.63 -8.03
C ASP A 121 2.36 19.93 -6.80
N LYS A 122 1.04 20.00 -6.61
CA LYS A 122 0.33 19.37 -5.50
C LYS A 122 -0.32 18.08 -5.96
N PRO A 123 -0.14 16.97 -5.24
CA PRO A 123 -0.79 15.72 -5.57
C PRO A 123 -2.31 15.85 -5.49
N VAL A 124 -2.99 15.29 -6.49
CA VAL A 124 -4.46 15.21 -6.55
C VAL A 124 -4.89 13.77 -6.83
N THR A 125 -6.09 13.41 -6.36
CA THR A 125 -6.70 12.09 -6.54
C THR A 125 -8.17 12.26 -6.91
N TRP A 126 -8.67 11.48 -7.87
CA TRP A 126 -10.10 11.27 -8.05
C TRP A 126 -10.56 10.20 -7.07
N GLN A 127 -11.05 10.66 -5.92
CA GLN A 127 -11.44 9.84 -4.79
C GLN A 127 -12.90 9.43 -4.90
N ALA A 128 -13.20 8.16 -4.64
CA ALA A 128 -14.53 7.63 -4.35
C ALA A 128 -14.49 6.85 -3.03
N ASP A 129 -15.60 6.28 -2.61
CA ASP A 129 -15.59 5.40 -1.43
C ASP A 129 -14.53 4.31 -1.61
N ARG A 130 -13.72 4.07 -0.57
CA ARG A 130 -12.62 3.09 -0.52
C ARG A 130 -11.51 3.31 -1.57
N ASP A 131 -11.48 4.46 -2.23
CA ASP A 131 -10.62 4.71 -3.41
C ASP A 131 -10.90 3.77 -4.61
N TRP A 132 -12.14 3.33 -4.78
CA TRP A 132 -12.56 2.36 -5.78
C TRP A 132 -13.18 2.95 -7.05
N ALA A 133 -12.89 4.20 -7.35
CA ALA A 133 -13.38 4.85 -8.58
C ALA A 133 -13.05 4.08 -9.87
N ASN A 134 -12.03 3.23 -9.86
CA ASN A 134 -11.55 2.46 -11.01
C ASN A 134 -11.53 0.94 -10.73
N ALA A 135 -12.21 0.43 -9.70
CA ALA A 135 -11.98 -0.90 -9.15
C ALA A 135 -12.22 -2.07 -10.14
N ASP A 136 -13.08 -1.92 -11.11
CA ASP A 136 -13.42 -2.94 -12.13
C ASP A 136 -12.75 -2.70 -13.48
N LEU A 137 -11.91 -1.66 -13.60
CA LEU A 137 -11.23 -1.33 -14.84
C LEU A 137 -9.95 -2.14 -15.01
N GLY A 138 -9.65 -2.49 -16.26
CA GLY A 138 -8.36 -3.05 -16.66
C GLY A 138 -7.25 -1.98 -16.62
N HIS A 139 -6.00 -2.42 -16.68
CA HIS A 139 -4.82 -1.56 -16.61
C HIS A 139 -4.88 -0.39 -17.59
N GLU A 140 -5.07 -0.69 -18.87
CA GLU A 140 -5.11 0.33 -19.93
C GLU A 140 -6.28 1.30 -19.78
N ASP A 141 -7.45 0.80 -19.36
CA ASP A 141 -8.63 1.64 -19.13
C ASP A 141 -8.42 2.63 -17.99
N VAL A 142 -7.71 2.21 -16.92
CA VAL A 142 -7.31 3.09 -15.80
C VAL A 142 -6.41 4.21 -16.32
N ILE A 143 -5.37 3.88 -17.08
CA ILE A 143 -4.43 4.87 -17.63
C ILE A 143 -5.14 5.84 -18.58
N GLN A 144 -6.01 5.34 -19.44
CA GLN A 144 -6.77 6.19 -20.36
C GLN A 144 -7.77 7.09 -19.61
N ARG A 145 -8.43 6.57 -18.56
CA ARG A 145 -9.33 7.37 -17.73
C ARG A 145 -8.58 8.49 -17.03
N GLU A 146 -7.42 8.19 -16.43
CA GLU A 146 -6.57 9.18 -15.77
C GLU A 146 -6.14 10.30 -16.74
N ARG A 147 -5.67 9.91 -17.93
CA ARG A 147 -5.27 10.87 -18.97
C ARG A 147 -6.43 11.78 -19.40
N ARG A 148 -7.65 11.23 -19.54
CA ARG A 148 -8.85 12.03 -19.85
C ARG A 148 -9.16 13.01 -18.72
N LEU A 149 -9.22 12.52 -17.47
CA LEU A 149 -9.54 13.35 -16.31
C LEU A 149 -8.56 14.52 -16.13
N LEU A 150 -7.27 14.28 -16.36
CA LEU A 150 -6.25 15.35 -16.35
C LEU A 150 -6.36 16.26 -17.58
N GLY A 151 -6.67 15.70 -18.75
CA GLY A 151 -6.80 16.45 -20.02
C GLY A 151 -8.06 17.32 -20.09
N ASP A 152 -9.08 17.02 -19.32
CA ASP A 152 -10.31 17.82 -19.24
C ASP A 152 -10.11 19.10 -18.40
N LEU A 153 -9.05 19.16 -17.57
CA LEU A 153 -8.68 20.33 -16.79
C LEU A 153 -7.98 21.37 -17.66
N LYS A 154 -8.23 22.65 -17.40
CA LYS A 154 -7.60 23.74 -18.17
C LYS A 154 -6.84 24.72 -17.28
N VAL A 155 -5.66 25.10 -17.72
CA VAL A 155 -4.88 26.19 -17.10
C VAL A 155 -5.70 27.46 -17.14
N GLY A 156 -5.75 28.19 -16.01
CA GLY A 156 -6.56 29.38 -15.79
C GLY A 156 -7.93 29.12 -15.16
N GLU A 157 -8.45 27.89 -15.17
CA GLU A 157 -9.65 27.53 -14.42
C GLU A 157 -9.36 27.45 -12.93
N LYS A 158 -10.43 27.52 -12.11
CA LYS A 158 -10.33 27.39 -10.65
C LYS A 158 -10.98 26.11 -10.18
N ILE A 159 -10.27 25.37 -9.33
CA ILE A 159 -10.78 24.19 -8.64
C ILE A 159 -10.62 24.38 -7.14
N ALA A 160 -11.73 24.23 -6.39
CA ALA A 160 -11.76 24.50 -4.95
C ALA A 160 -11.10 25.84 -4.57
N GLY A 161 -11.35 26.88 -5.38
CA GLY A 161 -10.79 28.22 -5.18
C GLY A 161 -9.33 28.41 -5.63
N THR A 162 -8.65 27.35 -6.05
CA THR A 162 -7.27 27.39 -6.52
C THR A 162 -7.22 27.50 -8.05
N GLU A 163 -6.54 28.49 -8.59
CA GLU A 163 -6.28 28.63 -10.02
C GLU A 163 -5.29 27.56 -10.48
N ILE A 164 -5.61 26.88 -11.58
CA ILE A 164 -4.75 25.89 -12.22
C ILE A 164 -3.66 26.63 -13.01
N LYS A 165 -2.42 26.44 -12.64
CA LYS A 165 -1.23 26.98 -13.34
C LYS A 165 -0.47 25.92 -14.10
N SER A 166 -0.50 24.67 -13.60
CA SER A 166 0.12 23.51 -14.23
C SER A 166 -0.68 22.24 -13.94
N ILE A 167 -0.64 21.31 -14.88
CA ILE A 167 -1.23 19.98 -14.78
C ILE A 167 -0.17 19.00 -15.25
N GLU A 168 0.10 17.96 -14.45
CA GLU A 168 1.14 16.99 -14.75
C GLU A 168 0.71 15.58 -14.31
N THR A 169 1.09 14.55 -15.07
CA THR A 169 0.99 13.17 -14.63
C THR A 169 2.16 12.84 -13.70
N GLU A 170 2.00 11.88 -12.82
CA GLU A 170 3.11 11.41 -11.99
C GLU A 170 4.24 10.80 -12.83
N GLU A 171 3.89 10.09 -13.93
CA GLU A 171 4.86 9.59 -14.88
C GLU A 171 5.76 10.70 -15.45
N SER A 172 5.14 11.82 -15.87
CA SER A 172 5.88 12.98 -16.39
C SER A 172 6.85 13.55 -15.34
N LEU A 173 6.35 13.75 -14.10
CA LEU A 173 7.17 14.22 -12.98
C LEU A 173 8.40 13.32 -12.74
N VAL A 174 8.18 12.00 -12.68
CA VAL A 174 9.26 11.04 -12.38
C VAL A 174 10.29 10.98 -13.52
N ARG A 175 9.81 10.93 -14.77
CA ARG A 175 10.69 10.85 -15.96
C ARG A 175 11.46 12.15 -16.20
N SER A 176 10.83 13.31 -16.00
CA SER A 176 11.51 14.60 -16.12
C SER A 176 12.59 14.81 -15.05
N ALA A 177 12.44 14.14 -13.89
CA ALA A 177 13.49 14.10 -12.86
C ALA A 177 14.63 13.11 -13.17
N GLY A 178 14.60 12.40 -14.31
CA GLY A 178 15.64 11.45 -14.73
C GLY A 178 15.48 10.04 -14.13
N HIS A 179 14.28 9.70 -13.67
CA HIS A 179 13.98 8.41 -13.03
C HIS A 179 13.09 7.54 -13.93
N GLN A 180 13.01 6.24 -13.63
CA GLN A 180 12.14 5.32 -14.33
C GLN A 180 10.81 5.20 -13.58
N TYR A 181 9.71 5.05 -14.31
CA TYR A 181 8.37 4.94 -13.78
C TYR A 181 7.70 3.64 -14.26
N VAL A 182 7.14 2.90 -13.32
CA VAL A 182 6.39 1.66 -13.55
C VAL A 182 5.02 1.80 -12.89
N ARG A 183 3.94 1.73 -13.67
CA ARG A 183 2.58 1.75 -13.16
C ARG A 183 2.06 0.33 -12.97
N LEU A 184 1.52 0.05 -11.78
CA LEU A 184 0.78 -1.16 -11.44
C LEU A 184 -0.59 -0.75 -10.87
N THR A 185 -1.67 -1.11 -11.57
CA THR A 185 -3.01 -0.64 -11.23
C THR A 185 -3.68 -1.53 -10.18
N VAL A 186 -3.23 -1.42 -8.94
CA VAL A 186 -3.71 -2.25 -7.83
C VAL A 186 -4.83 -1.55 -7.07
N THR A 187 -5.99 -2.19 -6.99
CA THR A 187 -7.14 -1.70 -6.23
C THR A 187 -6.79 -1.57 -4.74
N ASP A 188 -7.20 -0.46 -4.10
CA ASP A 188 -6.90 -0.28 -2.69
C ASP A 188 -7.59 -1.33 -1.81
N HIS A 189 -6.96 -1.71 -0.72
CA HIS A 189 -7.37 -2.74 0.25
C HIS A 189 -7.39 -4.19 -0.27
N VAL A 190 -7.18 -4.43 -1.56
CA VAL A 190 -7.28 -5.74 -2.21
C VAL A 190 -5.89 -6.27 -2.58
N ARG A 191 -5.74 -7.59 -2.73
CA ARG A 191 -4.54 -8.16 -3.33
C ARG A 191 -4.39 -7.72 -4.79
N PRO A 192 -3.18 -7.68 -5.36
CA PRO A 192 -3.03 -7.44 -6.80
C PRO A 192 -3.72 -8.55 -7.62
N THR A 193 -4.21 -8.20 -8.81
CA THR A 193 -4.67 -9.19 -9.78
C THR A 193 -3.51 -10.00 -10.30
N ASP A 194 -3.76 -11.20 -10.82
CA ASP A 194 -2.70 -12.05 -11.38
C ASP A 194 -1.95 -11.34 -12.52
N ALA A 195 -2.66 -10.55 -13.33
CA ALA A 195 -2.05 -9.74 -14.39
C ALA A 195 -1.10 -8.66 -13.83
N GLU A 196 -1.47 -7.99 -12.74
CA GLU A 196 -0.58 -6.99 -12.12
C GLU A 196 0.60 -7.63 -11.39
N VAL A 197 0.44 -8.87 -10.89
CA VAL A 197 1.58 -9.65 -10.36
C VAL A 197 2.55 -10.02 -11.49
N ASP A 198 2.05 -10.44 -12.65
CA ASP A 198 2.90 -10.74 -13.80
C ASP A 198 3.63 -9.49 -14.31
N ARG A 199 2.96 -8.34 -14.40
CA ARG A 199 3.60 -7.05 -14.73
C ARG A 199 4.70 -6.67 -13.73
N PHE A 200 4.45 -6.90 -12.44
CA PHE A 200 5.46 -6.68 -11.40
C PHE A 200 6.67 -7.58 -11.59
N ILE A 201 6.45 -8.88 -11.83
CA ILE A 201 7.53 -9.85 -12.04
C ILE A 201 8.35 -9.49 -13.28
N GLU A 202 7.70 -9.13 -14.37
CA GLU A 202 8.35 -8.68 -15.59
C GLU A 202 9.21 -7.44 -15.34
N ALA A 203 8.64 -6.43 -14.69
CA ALA A 203 9.39 -5.21 -14.34
C ALA A 203 10.59 -5.49 -13.43
N VAL A 204 10.49 -6.47 -12.50
CA VAL A 204 11.63 -6.86 -11.63
C VAL A 204 12.70 -7.60 -12.40
N ARG A 205 12.33 -8.47 -13.37
CA ARG A 205 13.29 -9.16 -14.25
C ARG A 205 14.14 -8.20 -15.08
N ASP A 206 13.50 -7.10 -15.52
CA ASP A 206 14.14 -6.09 -16.39
C ASP A 206 14.98 -5.07 -15.62
N LEU A 207 15.02 -5.14 -14.29
CA LEU A 207 15.83 -4.23 -13.48
C LEU A 207 17.33 -4.45 -13.72
N PRO A 208 18.10 -3.40 -14.02
CA PRO A 208 19.56 -3.52 -14.08
C PRO A 208 20.13 -3.82 -12.68
N GLU A 209 21.32 -4.38 -12.61
CA GLU A 209 21.99 -4.71 -11.33
C GLU A 209 22.13 -3.49 -10.40
N ASN A 210 22.38 -2.31 -10.97
CA ASN A 210 22.53 -1.07 -10.21
C ASN A 210 21.23 -0.26 -10.20
N ASN A 211 20.19 -0.83 -9.63
CA ASN A 211 18.89 -0.17 -9.43
C ASN A 211 18.65 0.17 -7.96
N TRP A 212 17.70 1.06 -7.73
CA TRP A 212 17.00 1.31 -6.47
C TRP A 212 15.50 1.35 -6.77
N VAL A 213 14.70 0.56 -6.09
CA VAL A 213 13.25 0.55 -6.27
C VAL A 213 12.55 1.38 -5.19
N HIS A 214 11.53 2.12 -5.59
CA HIS A 214 10.66 2.82 -4.65
C HIS A 214 9.21 2.45 -4.93
N PHE A 215 8.54 1.88 -3.93
CA PHE A 215 7.13 1.53 -4.00
C PHE A 215 6.29 2.58 -3.31
N HIS A 216 5.19 3.00 -3.92
CA HIS A 216 4.24 3.86 -3.25
C HIS A 216 2.80 3.54 -3.64
N CYS A 217 1.88 3.93 -2.78
CA CYS A 217 0.46 4.04 -3.05
C CYS A 217 -0.05 5.35 -2.44
N ARG A 218 -1.34 5.58 -2.34
CA ARG A 218 -1.85 6.83 -1.77
C ARG A 218 -1.38 7.02 -0.32
N ALA A 219 -1.62 6.04 0.58
CA ALA A 219 -1.27 6.14 2.00
C ALA A 219 0.12 5.57 2.35
N GLY A 220 0.76 4.83 1.46
CA GLY A 220 2.06 4.21 1.73
C GLY A 220 2.02 3.02 2.70
N LYS A 221 0.87 2.41 2.93
CA LYS A 221 0.69 1.30 3.87
C LYS A 221 0.41 -0.01 3.17
N GLY A 222 -0.86 -0.36 2.91
CA GLY A 222 -1.28 -1.69 2.45
C GLY A 222 -0.58 -2.18 1.18
N ARG A 223 -0.86 -1.54 0.04
CA ARG A 223 -0.27 -1.91 -1.27
C ARG A 223 1.25 -1.78 -1.24
N THR A 224 1.77 -0.68 -0.69
CA THR A 224 3.22 -0.45 -0.60
C THR A 224 3.93 -1.55 0.18
N THR A 225 3.45 -1.92 1.37
CA THR A 225 4.09 -2.98 2.17
C THR A 225 3.93 -4.34 1.50
N THR A 226 2.79 -4.62 0.86
CA THR A 226 2.59 -5.87 0.09
C THR A 226 3.66 -6.03 -0.99
N PHE A 227 3.91 -5.00 -1.80
CA PHE A 227 4.93 -5.09 -2.86
C PHE A 227 6.36 -5.06 -2.35
N MET A 228 6.64 -4.39 -1.23
CA MET A 228 7.94 -4.49 -0.56
C MET A 228 8.20 -5.93 -0.06
N VAL A 229 7.19 -6.59 0.52
CA VAL A 229 7.26 -8.01 0.92
C VAL A 229 7.47 -8.91 -0.30
N MET A 230 6.70 -8.72 -1.36
CA MET A 230 6.83 -9.49 -2.60
C MET A 230 8.23 -9.31 -3.23
N TYR A 231 8.75 -8.10 -3.27
CA TYR A 231 10.10 -7.82 -3.78
C TYR A 231 11.17 -8.51 -2.94
N ASP A 232 11.06 -8.44 -1.63
CA ASP A 232 11.94 -9.12 -0.69
C ASP A 232 11.89 -10.64 -0.90
N MET A 233 10.70 -11.22 -1.06
CA MET A 233 10.52 -12.64 -1.35
C MET A 233 11.22 -13.07 -2.64
N LEU A 234 11.13 -12.29 -3.73
CA LEU A 234 11.79 -12.61 -5.00
C LEU A 234 13.31 -12.74 -4.84
N TYR A 235 13.89 -11.99 -3.91
CA TYR A 235 15.34 -12.04 -3.69
C TYR A 235 15.77 -13.02 -2.60
N ASN A 236 14.94 -13.25 -1.58
CA ASN A 236 15.38 -13.93 -0.36
C ASN A 236 14.56 -15.17 0.04
N ALA A 237 13.40 -15.46 -0.59
CA ALA A 237 12.58 -16.62 -0.18
C ALA A 237 13.28 -17.97 -0.32
N LYS A 238 14.37 -18.06 -1.09
CA LYS A 238 15.17 -19.29 -1.23
C LYS A 238 15.99 -19.59 0.04
N THR A 239 16.38 -18.57 0.78
CA THR A 239 17.24 -18.65 1.97
C THR A 239 16.54 -18.29 3.27
N ASP A 240 15.61 -17.37 3.23
CA ASP A 240 14.93 -16.85 4.40
C ASP A 240 13.53 -17.48 4.54
N SER A 241 13.09 -17.66 5.77
CA SER A 241 11.72 -18.12 6.04
C SER A 241 10.69 -17.05 5.70
N PHE A 242 9.45 -17.49 5.50
CA PHE A 242 8.30 -16.62 5.32
C PHE A 242 8.20 -15.57 6.45
N ASP A 243 8.22 -16.04 7.70
CA ASP A 243 8.08 -15.17 8.87
C ASP A 243 9.21 -14.15 8.96
N ALA A 244 10.46 -14.54 8.69
CA ALA A 244 11.59 -13.61 8.71
C ALA A 244 11.44 -12.47 7.69
N ILE A 245 10.88 -12.76 6.49
CA ILE A 245 10.63 -11.75 5.47
C ILE A 245 9.47 -10.84 5.88
N VAL A 246 8.36 -11.40 6.34
CA VAL A 246 7.18 -10.63 6.77
C VAL A 246 7.53 -9.75 7.95
N ASP A 247 8.15 -10.30 9.01
CA ASP A 247 8.51 -9.57 10.23
C ASP A 247 9.41 -8.35 9.97
N ARG A 248 10.44 -8.52 9.12
CA ARG A 248 11.34 -7.39 8.83
C ARG A 248 10.65 -6.28 8.05
N ASN A 249 9.72 -6.61 7.15
CA ASN A 249 8.95 -5.60 6.42
C ASN A 249 7.87 -4.96 7.30
N THR A 250 7.25 -5.71 8.22
CA THR A 250 6.34 -5.18 9.24
C THR A 250 7.05 -4.15 10.12
N LYS A 251 8.23 -4.49 10.66
CA LYS A 251 9.06 -3.55 11.44
C LYS A 251 9.47 -2.30 10.66
N LEU A 252 9.83 -2.45 9.38
CA LEU A 252 10.12 -1.31 8.51
C LEU A 252 8.89 -0.41 8.29
N SER A 253 7.69 -0.94 8.37
CA SER A 253 6.41 -0.28 8.11
C SER A 253 5.74 0.25 9.39
N GLU A 254 6.51 0.53 10.45
CA GLU A 254 5.99 0.98 11.75
C GLU A 254 4.90 0.03 12.27
N ASP A 255 5.22 -1.26 12.27
CA ASP A 255 4.36 -2.36 12.70
C ASP A 255 3.05 -2.55 11.90
N TYR A 256 3.01 -2.02 10.66
CA TYR A 256 1.92 -2.36 9.74
C TYR A 256 2.13 -3.77 9.18
N ASP A 257 1.41 -4.73 9.71
CA ASP A 257 1.45 -6.12 9.26
C ASP A 257 0.43 -6.38 8.14
N VAL A 258 0.93 -6.78 6.97
CA VAL A 258 0.09 -7.14 5.80
C VAL A 258 -0.66 -8.45 5.97
N MET A 259 -0.28 -9.27 6.96
CA MET A 259 -0.92 -10.55 7.27
C MET A 259 -2.09 -10.39 8.24
N THR A 260 -2.27 -9.22 8.85
CA THR A 260 -3.39 -8.96 9.77
C THR A 260 -4.73 -9.13 9.05
N ILE A 261 -5.60 -9.97 9.62
CA ILE A 261 -6.97 -10.19 9.17
C ILE A 261 -7.90 -9.57 10.22
N PRO A 262 -8.74 -8.58 9.85
CA PRO A 262 -9.67 -7.96 10.79
C PRO A 262 -10.82 -8.91 11.16
N ALA A 263 -11.69 -8.50 12.08
CA ALA A 263 -12.89 -9.26 12.44
C ALA A 263 -13.80 -9.49 11.21
N GLU A 264 -14.55 -10.58 11.20
CA GLU A 264 -15.46 -10.95 10.09
C GLU A 264 -16.53 -9.90 9.80
N THR A 265 -16.84 -9.06 10.78
CA THR A 265 -17.78 -7.94 10.64
C THR A 265 -17.17 -6.72 9.94
N ASP A 266 -15.85 -6.65 9.78
CA ASP A 266 -15.19 -5.58 9.05
C ASP A 266 -15.32 -5.83 7.53
N TRP A 267 -15.71 -4.80 6.78
CA TRP A 267 -15.84 -4.91 5.32
C TRP A 267 -14.53 -5.31 4.62
N LYS A 268 -13.37 -5.10 5.24
CA LYS A 268 -12.06 -5.49 4.73
C LYS A 268 -11.75 -6.97 4.94
N TYR A 269 -12.52 -7.67 5.76
CA TYR A 269 -12.19 -9.04 6.19
C TYR A 269 -11.85 -9.96 5.01
N LEU A 270 -12.75 -10.09 4.04
CA LEU A 270 -12.54 -10.98 2.89
C LEU A 270 -11.32 -10.57 2.07
N TYR A 271 -11.15 -9.28 1.81
CA TYR A 271 -10.04 -8.77 1.01
C TYR A 271 -8.68 -8.95 1.69
N GLN A 272 -8.61 -8.74 3.01
CA GLN A 272 -7.36 -8.91 3.75
C GLN A 272 -7.04 -10.37 4.00
N LYS A 273 -8.04 -11.22 4.19
CA LYS A 273 -7.89 -12.67 4.23
C LYS A 273 -7.33 -13.22 2.92
N GLU A 274 -7.88 -12.78 1.78
CA GLU A 274 -7.36 -13.14 0.45
C GLU A 274 -5.94 -12.63 0.22
N ARG A 275 -5.63 -11.39 0.66
CA ARG A 275 -4.28 -10.84 0.57
C ARG A 275 -3.27 -11.64 1.38
N ALA A 276 -3.62 -12.03 2.61
CA ALA A 276 -2.74 -12.86 3.44
C ALA A 276 -2.47 -14.22 2.79
N ALA A 277 -3.51 -14.90 2.29
CA ALA A 277 -3.36 -16.15 1.57
C ALA A 277 -2.53 -16.00 0.29
N PHE A 278 -2.74 -14.92 -0.46
CA PHE A 278 -1.95 -14.59 -1.64
C PHE A 278 -0.46 -14.40 -1.31
N ILE A 279 -0.13 -13.64 -0.25
CA ILE A 279 1.26 -13.40 0.17
C ILE A 279 1.95 -14.70 0.56
N GLN A 280 1.24 -15.60 1.27
CA GLN A 280 1.75 -16.93 1.62
C GLN A 280 2.07 -17.76 0.37
N GLU A 281 1.17 -17.76 -0.62
CA GLU A 281 1.39 -18.50 -1.86
C GLU A 281 2.47 -17.85 -2.74
N PHE A 282 2.56 -16.51 -2.72
CA PHE A 282 3.61 -15.80 -3.44
C PHE A 282 5.00 -16.11 -2.90
N TYR A 283 5.14 -16.39 -1.59
CA TYR A 283 6.40 -16.89 -1.04
C TYR A 283 6.81 -18.23 -1.66
N ASN A 284 5.87 -19.18 -1.82
CA ASN A 284 6.14 -20.45 -2.46
C ASN A 284 6.56 -20.27 -3.93
N TYR A 285 5.85 -19.38 -4.63
CA TYR A 285 6.21 -18.99 -5.99
C TYR A 285 7.63 -18.42 -6.08
N ALA A 286 7.94 -17.41 -5.24
CA ALA A 286 9.22 -16.72 -5.23
C ALA A 286 10.38 -17.65 -4.88
N LYS A 287 10.15 -18.60 -3.96
CA LYS A 287 11.13 -19.64 -3.60
C LYS A 287 11.49 -20.55 -4.78
N ALA A 288 10.50 -20.88 -5.61
CA ALA A 288 10.69 -21.70 -6.82
C ALA A 288 11.19 -20.87 -8.02
N ASN A 289 10.95 -19.56 -8.06
CA ASN A 289 11.28 -18.64 -9.13
C ASN A 289 12.05 -17.41 -8.61
N PRO A 290 13.31 -17.56 -8.12
CA PRO A 290 14.11 -16.45 -7.59
C PRO A 290 14.20 -15.31 -8.61
N LYS A 291 14.10 -14.07 -8.14
CA LYS A 291 14.05 -12.85 -8.97
C LYS A 291 12.94 -12.84 -10.02
N GLY A 292 11.93 -13.70 -9.85
CA GLY A 292 10.88 -13.89 -10.83
C GLY A 292 11.30 -14.66 -12.08
N GLU A 293 12.51 -15.18 -12.14
CA GLU A 293 12.98 -16.01 -13.26
C GLU A 293 12.18 -17.33 -13.32
N GLY A 294 11.87 -17.79 -14.53
CA GLY A 294 11.06 -18.99 -14.73
C GLY A 294 9.67 -18.67 -15.25
N GLN A 295 8.63 -19.25 -14.62
CA GLN A 295 7.25 -19.04 -15.08
C GLN A 295 6.63 -17.78 -14.49
N TYR A 296 5.62 -17.23 -15.19
CA TYR A 296 4.79 -16.15 -14.65
C TYR A 296 3.88 -16.65 -13.52
N TRP A 297 3.47 -15.74 -12.64
CA TRP A 297 2.55 -16.03 -11.55
C TRP A 297 1.20 -16.58 -12.06
N SER A 298 0.66 -16.00 -13.13
CA SER A 298 -0.60 -16.46 -13.74
C SER A 298 -0.57 -17.91 -14.19
N ASN A 299 0.62 -18.48 -14.44
CA ASN A 299 0.84 -19.88 -14.80
C ASN A 299 1.20 -20.77 -13.62
N TRP A 300 1.51 -20.18 -12.45
CA TRP A 300 1.90 -20.90 -11.24
C TRP A 300 0.79 -21.82 -10.75
N GLY A 301 1.12 -23.11 -10.60
CA GLY A 301 0.17 -24.15 -10.15
C GLY A 301 -0.99 -24.48 -11.11
N LYS A 302 -0.97 -24.00 -12.34
CA LYS A 302 -1.77 -24.56 -13.43
C LYS A 302 -0.98 -25.72 -14.05
N LYS A 303 -1.39 -26.93 -13.74
CA LYS A 303 -0.95 -28.17 -14.43
C LYS A 303 -2.19 -28.83 -15.02
#